data_1d3894f0f704155986ad3bfe99c7ec3a
#
_entry.id   1d3894f0f704155986ad3bfe99c7ec3a
#
_cell.length_a   1.000
_cell.length_b   1.000
_cell.length_c   1.000
_cell.angle_alpha   90.00
_cell.angle_beta   90.00
_cell.angle_gamma   90.00
#
_symmetry.space_group_name_H-M   'P 1'
#
loop_
_entity.id
_entity.type
_entity.pdbx_description
1 polymer ?
#
loop_
_entity_poly.entity_id
_entity_poly.type
_entity_poly.pdbx_seq_one_letter_code
_entity_poly.pdbx_strand_id
1 'polypeptide(L)'
;MAEASKSSISNTSVIANFKEITKIRLSMSVVFSSLAGYLLGAETVNIYTLLLLAFGGYFMVGASNAYNQIIERDLDALMERTKNRPIPSGRMSVRSAFILATAFTISGIAILYIINPQTAMFGAISIFLYTSAYTPLKTKTPLSVFVGAIPGAIPFMLGWVAATDDFGIEPGTLFMLQFFWQFPHFWAIGWFLHDDYQKAGFNLLPTGKQDKATAMQAILYTVWTIIVSIIPVFGFTGELHLTIVGAVVVFLIGLVMLYYAFQLFKKMTVVAARQLMLASVIYITLVQIVYVLDKFIR
;
A
#
# COMPACT_ATOMS: atom_id res chain seq x y z
N MET A 1 -34.54 -24.95 -31.66
CA MET A 1 -34.00 -23.59 -31.82
C MET A 1 -33.60 -23.07 -30.43
N ALA A 2 -32.33 -23.21 -30.13
CA ALA A 2 -31.73 -22.61 -28.96
C ALA A 2 -30.26 -22.34 -29.36
N GLU A 3 -30.03 -21.28 -30.12
CA GLU A 3 -28.69 -20.75 -30.34
C GLU A 3 -28.32 -19.86 -29.16
N ALA A 4 -27.40 -20.38 -28.39
CA ALA A 4 -26.81 -19.73 -27.27
C ALA A 4 -26.13 -18.41 -27.73
N SER A 5 -26.55 -17.32 -27.10
CA SER A 5 -25.82 -16.07 -27.07
C SER A 5 -24.41 -16.33 -26.55
N LYS A 6 -23.45 -16.51 -27.44
CA LYS A 6 -22.03 -16.34 -27.14
C LYS A 6 -21.82 -14.84 -26.83
N SER A 7 -21.85 -14.49 -25.54
CA SER A 7 -21.42 -13.18 -25.10
C SER A 7 -20.04 -12.88 -25.70
N SER A 8 -19.93 -11.75 -26.39
CA SER A 8 -18.67 -11.25 -26.94
C SER A 8 -17.66 -11.07 -25.80
N ILE A 9 -16.76 -12.03 -25.63
CA ILE A 9 -15.56 -11.86 -24.83
C ILE A 9 -14.80 -10.73 -25.50
N SER A 10 -14.81 -9.55 -24.86
CA SER A 10 -14.06 -8.40 -25.37
C SER A 10 -12.60 -8.84 -25.53
N ASN A 11 -12.02 -8.64 -26.72
CA ASN A 11 -10.62 -8.91 -27.05
C ASN A 11 -9.69 -7.96 -26.27
N THR A 12 -9.73 -8.02 -24.94
CA THR A 12 -8.80 -7.28 -24.08
C THR A 12 -7.43 -7.92 -24.23
N SER A 13 -6.44 -7.14 -24.63
CA SER A 13 -5.09 -7.65 -24.90
C SER A 13 -4.49 -8.34 -23.66
N VAL A 14 -3.63 -9.35 -23.86
CA VAL A 14 -2.88 -10.03 -22.79
C VAL A 14 -2.15 -9.03 -21.91
N ILE A 15 -1.62 -7.95 -22.51
CA ILE A 15 -0.94 -6.86 -21.81
C ILE A 15 -1.90 -6.12 -20.87
N ALA A 16 -3.15 -5.86 -21.28
CA ALA A 16 -4.13 -5.22 -20.43
C ALA A 16 -4.49 -6.09 -19.22
N ASN A 17 -4.72 -7.38 -19.41
CA ASN A 17 -4.97 -8.33 -18.34
C ASN A 17 -3.79 -8.42 -17.37
N PHE A 18 -2.55 -8.42 -17.89
CA PHE A 18 -1.35 -8.38 -17.07
C PHE A 18 -1.27 -7.11 -16.21
N LYS A 19 -1.52 -5.93 -16.79
CA LYS A 19 -1.54 -4.66 -16.07
C LYS A 19 -2.61 -4.60 -14.98
N GLU A 20 -3.77 -5.21 -15.24
CA GLU A 20 -4.88 -5.25 -14.28
C GLU A 20 -4.63 -6.26 -13.14
N ILE A 21 -4.12 -7.46 -13.44
CA ILE A 21 -3.89 -8.50 -12.41
C ILE A 21 -2.77 -8.08 -11.46
N THR A 22 -1.71 -7.45 -11.97
CA THR A 22 -0.59 -6.94 -11.17
C THR A 22 -0.89 -5.57 -10.54
N LYS A 23 -1.99 -4.90 -10.91
CA LYS A 23 -2.31 -3.52 -10.52
C LYS A 23 -1.13 -2.57 -10.69
N ILE A 24 -0.57 -2.50 -11.89
CA ILE A 24 0.71 -1.86 -12.18
C ILE A 24 0.88 -0.46 -11.52
N ARG A 25 -0.17 0.39 -11.54
CA ARG A 25 -0.10 1.73 -10.94
C ARG A 25 0.11 1.68 -9.42
N LEU A 26 -0.62 0.79 -8.73
CA LEU A 26 -0.44 0.56 -7.29
C LEU A 26 0.94 -0.03 -7.01
N SER A 27 1.35 -1.05 -7.78
CA SER A 27 2.66 -1.69 -7.61
C SER A 27 3.81 -0.69 -7.78
N MET A 28 3.71 0.23 -8.74
CA MET A 28 4.72 1.28 -8.94
C MET A 28 4.78 2.28 -7.78
N SER A 29 3.64 2.64 -7.16
CA SER A 29 3.65 3.51 -5.98
C SER A 29 4.31 2.84 -4.75
N VAL A 30 4.12 1.53 -4.61
CA VAL A 30 4.78 0.75 -3.54
C VAL A 30 6.29 0.63 -3.79
N VAL A 31 6.68 0.36 -5.05
CA VAL A 31 8.10 0.35 -5.45
C VAL A 31 8.74 1.72 -5.19
N PHE A 32 8.05 2.82 -5.51
CA PHE A 32 8.54 4.17 -5.21
C PHE A 32 8.87 4.35 -3.72
N SER A 33 8.02 3.85 -2.80
CA SER A 33 8.32 3.89 -1.36
C SER A 33 9.59 3.10 -1.01
N SER A 34 9.79 1.93 -1.62
CA SER A 34 11.03 1.15 -1.39
C SER A 34 12.27 1.86 -1.91
N LEU A 35 12.18 2.49 -3.09
CA LEU A 35 13.30 3.26 -3.64
C LEU A 35 13.62 4.50 -2.79
N ALA A 36 12.59 5.20 -2.29
CA ALA A 36 12.78 6.31 -1.36
C ALA A 36 13.47 5.85 -0.06
N GLY A 37 13.05 4.73 0.51
CA GLY A 37 13.70 4.12 1.68
C GLY A 37 15.16 3.75 1.43
N TYR A 38 15.46 3.20 0.26
CA TYR A 38 16.84 2.90 -0.14
C TYR A 38 17.71 4.16 -0.23
N LEU A 39 17.21 5.21 -0.87
CA LEU A 39 17.93 6.49 -0.99
C LEU A 39 18.16 7.12 0.39
N LEU A 40 17.30 6.88 1.37
CA LEU A 40 17.48 7.34 2.74
C LEU A 40 18.56 6.55 3.50
N GLY A 41 18.66 5.23 3.31
CA GLY A 41 19.66 4.40 3.97
C GLY A 41 21.04 4.39 3.30
N ALA A 42 21.10 4.58 1.98
CA ALA A 42 22.33 4.43 1.23
C ALA A 42 23.31 5.60 1.47
N GLU A 43 24.54 5.31 1.87
CA GLU A 43 25.65 6.30 1.86
C GLU A 43 26.06 6.65 0.43
N THR A 44 26.17 5.63 -0.42
CA THR A 44 26.44 5.78 -1.86
C THR A 44 25.36 5.06 -2.66
N VAL A 45 24.82 5.72 -3.67
CA VAL A 45 23.73 5.18 -4.49
C VAL A 45 24.27 4.15 -5.47
N ASN A 46 23.91 2.88 -5.29
CA ASN A 46 24.22 1.80 -6.22
C ASN A 46 23.01 1.55 -7.15
N ILE A 47 23.19 1.88 -8.42
CA ILE A 47 22.14 1.74 -9.44
C ILE A 47 21.71 0.27 -9.64
N TYR A 48 22.62 -0.67 -9.49
CA TYR A 48 22.30 -2.10 -9.60
C TYR A 48 21.36 -2.54 -8.49
N THR A 49 21.63 -2.15 -7.25
CA THR A 49 20.74 -2.43 -6.11
C THR A 49 19.37 -1.77 -6.28
N LEU A 50 19.33 -0.52 -6.77
CA LEU A 50 18.06 0.17 -7.08
C LEU A 50 17.23 -0.61 -8.11
N LEU A 51 17.86 -1.10 -9.18
CA LEU A 51 17.17 -1.90 -10.20
C LEU A 51 16.66 -3.24 -9.63
N LEU A 52 17.50 -3.95 -8.88
CA LEU A 52 17.08 -5.19 -8.20
C LEU A 52 15.89 -4.94 -7.26
N LEU A 53 15.96 -3.88 -6.46
CA LEU A 53 14.88 -3.51 -5.54
C LEU A 53 13.59 -3.13 -6.30
N ALA A 54 13.70 -2.40 -7.41
CA ALA A 54 12.55 -2.05 -8.25
C ALA A 54 11.89 -3.28 -8.86
N PHE A 55 12.65 -4.18 -9.49
CA PHE A 55 12.10 -5.38 -10.11
C PHE A 55 11.63 -6.40 -9.08
N GLY A 56 12.43 -6.68 -8.04
CA GLY A 56 12.07 -7.59 -6.96
C GLY A 56 10.82 -7.12 -6.22
N GLY A 57 10.76 -5.82 -5.86
CA GLY A 57 9.61 -5.20 -5.24
C GLY A 57 8.36 -5.25 -6.12
N TYR A 58 8.49 -4.94 -7.42
CA TYR A 58 7.38 -5.04 -8.37
C TYR A 58 6.85 -6.48 -8.47
N PHE A 59 7.71 -7.48 -8.53
CA PHE A 59 7.29 -8.88 -8.59
C PHE A 59 6.57 -9.30 -7.30
N MET A 60 7.06 -8.93 -6.13
CA MET A 60 6.42 -9.25 -4.85
C MET A 60 5.03 -8.62 -4.73
N VAL A 61 4.89 -7.32 -5.07
CA VAL A 61 3.60 -6.62 -5.02
C VAL A 61 2.64 -7.14 -6.10
N GLY A 62 3.14 -7.39 -7.31
CA GLY A 62 2.37 -7.99 -8.41
C GLY A 62 1.84 -9.36 -8.06
N ALA A 63 2.66 -10.21 -7.44
CA ALA A 63 2.26 -11.52 -6.92
C ALA A 63 1.17 -11.39 -5.85
N SER A 64 1.36 -10.51 -4.86
CA SER A 64 0.39 -10.23 -3.80
C SER A 64 -0.97 -9.83 -4.37
N ASN A 65 -0.99 -8.94 -5.37
CA ASN A 65 -2.20 -8.51 -6.05
C ASN A 65 -2.88 -9.63 -6.84
N ALA A 66 -2.11 -10.49 -7.50
CA ALA A 66 -2.65 -11.63 -8.25
C ALA A 66 -3.25 -12.67 -7.29
N TYR A 67 -2.55 -13.05 -6.22
CA TYR A 67 -3.10 -13.96 -5.20
C TYR A 67 -4.36 -13.38 -4.54
N ASN A 68 -4.39 -12.09 -4.23
CA ASN A 68 -5.57 -11.43 -3.68
C ASN A 68 -6.77 -11.59 -4.63
N GLN A 69 -6.60 -11.37 -5.94
CA GLN A 69 -7.68 -11.55 -6.92
C GLN A 69 -8.10 -13.01 -7.08
N ILE A 70 -7.20 -13.98 -6.89
CA ILE A 70 -7.54 -15.42 -6.88
C ILE A 70 -8.41 -15.74 -5.64
N ILE A 71 -8.00 -15.28 -4.48
CA ILE A 71 -8.69 -15.56 -3.20
C ILE A 71 -10.07 -14.90 -3.17
N GLU A 72 -10.16 -13.65 -3.63
CA GLU A 72 -11.38 -12.84 -3.60
C GLU A 72 -12.25 -12.95 -4.87
N ARG A 73 -11.95 -13.85 -5.81
CA ARG A 73 -12.60 -13.91 -7.14
C ARG A 73 -14.13 -13.90 -7.09
N ASP A 74 -14.71 -14.66 -6.16
CA ASP A 74 -16.16 -14.80 -6.03
C ASP A 74 -16.77 -13.54 -5.37
N LEU A 75 -16.05 -12.92 -4.44
CA LEU A 75 -16.42 -11.64 -3.80
C LEU A 75 -16.25 -10.47 -4.77
N ASP A 76 -15.18 -10.48 -5.56
CA ASP A 76 -14.93 -9.47 -6.59
C ASP A 76 -16.05 -9.43 -7.65
N ALA A 77 -16.67 -10.57 -7.95
CA ALA A 77 -17.80 -10.65 -8.90
C ALA A 77 -19.07 -9.94 -8.38
N LEU A 78 -19.21 -9.76 -7.07
CA LEU A 78 -20.37 -9.10 -6.44
C LEU A 78 -20.27 -7.56 -6.46
N MET A 79 -19.05 -7.02 -6.57
CA MET A 79 -18.80 -5.59 -6.48
C MET A 79 -18.73 -4.92 -7.85
N GLU A 80 -19.40 -3.78 -8.02
CA GLU A 80 -19.41 -3.02 -9.28
C GLU A 80 -18.01 -2.63 -9.75
N ARG A 81 -17.13 -2.26 -8.81
CA ARG A 81 -15.76 -1.85 -9.08
C ARG A 81 -14.86 -2.99 -9.58
N THR A 82 -15.13 -4.22 -9.19
CA THR A 82 -14.21 -5.35 -9.37
C THR A 82 -14.74 -6.50 -10.22
N LYS A 83 -16.05 -6.55 -10.50
CA LYS A 83 -16.67 -7.60 -11.31
C LYS A 83 -16.04 -7.77 -12.72
N ASN A 84 -15.46 -6.70 -13.25
CA ASN A 84 -14.79 -6.69 -14.56
C ASN A 84 -13.29 -6.97 -14.48
N ARG A 85 -12.75 -7.38 -13.32
CA ARG A 85 -11.33 -7.81 -13.22
C ARG A 85 -11.06 -9.06 -14.06
N PRO A 86 -9.79 -9.35 -14.41
CA PRO A 86 -9.44 -10.46 -15.30
C PRO A 86 -10.01 -11.82 -14.88
N ILE A 87 -10.01 -12.13 -13.58
CA ILE A 87 -10.50 -13.44 -13.09
C ILE A 87 -12.02 -13.49 -13.01
N PRO A 88 -12.74 -12.58 -12.35
CA PRO A 88 -14.20 -12.62 -12.28
C PRO A 88 -14.87 -12.56 -13.67
N SER A 89 -14.31 -11.79 -14.59
CA SER A 89 -14.84 -11.65 -15.95
C SER A 89 -14.49 -12.83 -16.90
N GLY A 90 -13.72 -13.83 -16.42
CA GLY A 90 -13.30 -14.96 -17.24
C GLY A 90 -12.19 -14.65 -18.27
N ARG A 91 -11.64 -13.42 -18.29
CA ARG A 91 -10.55 -13.02 -19.21
C ARG A 91 -9.21 -13.69 -18.88
N MET A 92 -9.04 -14.15 -17.65
CA MET A 92 -7.87 -14.88 -17.17
C MET A 92 -8.32 -16.05 -16.29
N SER A 93 -7.78 -17.25 -16.54
CA SER A 93 -8.08 -18.40 -15.70
C SER A 93 -7.38 -18.29 -14.34
N VAL A 94 -7.98 -18.87 -13.30
CA VAL A 94 -7.36 -18.98 -11.96
C VAL A 94 -5.99 -19.67 -12.06
N ARG A 95 -5.87 -20.71 -12.88
CA ARG A 95 -4.61 -21.44 -13.09
C ARG A 95 -3.52 -20.54 -13.66
N SER A 96 -3.83 -19.75 -14.70
CA SER A 96 -2.87 -18.82 -15.31
C SER A 96 -2.44 -17.72 -14.32
N ALA A 97 -3.39 -17.17 -13.55
CA ALA A 97 -3.11 -16.18 -12.53
C ALA A 97 -2.23 -16.75 -11.40
N PHE A 98 -2.48 -18.01 -10.99
CA PHE A 98 -1.70 -18.70 -9.95
C PHE A 98 -0.26 -18.97 -10.42
N ILE A 99 -0.08 -19.45 -11.66
CA ILE A 99 1.26 -19.67 -12.24
C ILE A 99 2.04 -18.35 -12.30
N LEU A 100 1.40 -17.26 -12.76
CA LEU A 100 2.02 -15.94 -12.80
C LEU A 100 2.42 -15.45 -11.40
N ALA A 101 1.52 -15.55 -10.43
CA ALA A 101 1.76 -15.13 -9.04
C ALA A 101 2.91 -15.93 -8.41
N THR A 102 2.95 -17.25 -8.63
CA THR A 102 4.02 -18.12 -8.11
C THR A 102 5.37 -17.80 -8.76
N ALA A 103 5.40 -17.65 -10.09
CA ALA A 103 6.61 -17.24 -10.81
C ALA A 103 7.13 -15.88 -10.29
N PHE A 104 6.24 -14.91 -10.08
CA PHE A 104 6.58 -13.61 -9.54
C PHE A 104 7.09 -13.71 -8.09
N THR A 105 6.49 -14.55 -7.24
CA THR A 105 6.95 -14.77 -5.86
C THR A 105 8.37 -15.33 -5.84
N ILE A 106 8.61 -16.40 -6.60
CA ILE A 106 9.94 -17.05 -6.64
C ILE A 106 11.00 -16.08 -7.19
N SER A 107 10.71 -15.43 -8.33
CA SER A 107 11.63 -14.47 -8.93
C SER A 107 11.86 -13.25 -8.03
N GLY A 108 10.79 -12.73 -7.40
CA GLY A 108 10.89 -11.59 -6.50
C GLY A 108 11.75 -11.88 -5.27
N ILE A 109 11.52 -13.03 -4.60
CA ILE A 109 12.34 -13.45 -3.46
C ILE A 109 13.80 -13.65 -3.89
N ALA A 110 14.05 -14.33 -5.02
CA ALA A 110 15.40 -14.55 -5.52
C ALA A 110 16.14 -13.24 -5.82
N ILE A 111 15.46 -12.28 -6.47
CA ILE A 111 16.05 -10.96 -6.77
C ILE A 111 16.34 -10.19 -5.48
N LEU A 112 15.41 -10.17 -4.52
CA LEU A 112 15.61 -9.48 -3.24
C LEU A 112 16.72 -10.13 -2.41
N TYR A 113 16.88 -11.47 -2.51
CA TYR A 113 17.96 -12.20 -1.84
C TYR A 113 19.36 -11.87 -2.40
N ILE A 114 19.45 -11.52 -3.69
CA ILE A 114 20.71 -11.03 -4.28
C ILE A 114 21.16 -9.70 -3.63
N ILE A 115 20.22 -8.89 -3.13
CA ILE A 115 20.55 -7.66 -2.40
C ILE A 115 21.11 -8.04 -1.02
N ASN A 116 20.27 -8.64 -0.17
CA ASN A 116 20.64 -9.27 1.10
C ASN A 116 19.51 -10.20 1.60
N PRO A 117 19.80 -11.15 2.50
CA PRO A 117 18.82 -12.08 3.03
C PRO A 117 17.66 -11.41 3.80
N GLN A 118 17.92 -10.30 4.52
CA GLN A 118 16.90 -9.60 5.29
C GLN A 118 15.85 -8.96 4.38
N THR A 119 16.28 -8.36 3.26
CA THR A 119 15.37 -7.80 2.25
C THR A 119 14.44 -8.86 1.67
N ALA A 120 14.97 -10.05 1.34
CA ALA A 120 14.14 -11.17 0.87
C ALA A 120 13.18 -11.67 1.95
N MET A 121 13.62 -11.77 3.20
CA MET A 121 12.81 -12.19 4.34
C MET A 121 11.61 -11.26 4.55
N PHE A 122 11.83 -9.94 4.60
CA PHE A 122 10.74 -8.98 4.75
C PHE A 122 9.79 -8.97 3.55
N GLY A 123 10.31 -9.16 2.34
CA GLY A 123 9.47 -9.37 1.15
C GLY A 123 8.58 -10.60 1.28
N ALA A 124 9.12 -11.74 1.72
CA ALA A 124 8.37 -12.96 1.95
C ALA A 124 7.33 -12.81 3.08
N ILE A 125 7.67 -12.14 4.19
CA ILE A 125 6.73 -11.84 5.28
C ILE A 125 5.59 -10.96 4.75
N SER A 126 5.88 -9.95 3.93
CA SER A 126 4.87 -9.06 3.37
C SER A 126 3.84 -9.82 2.54
N ILE A 127 4.28 -10.65 1.58
CA ILE A 127 3.33 -11.42 0.74
C ILE A 127 2.54 -12.43 1.57
N PHE A 128 3.18 -13.10 2.52
CA PHE A 128 2.50 -14.06 3.40
C PHE A 128 1.40 -13.38 4.22
N LEU A 129 1.70 -12.29 4.92
CA LEU A 129 0.72 -11.57 5.73
C LEU A 129 -0.42 -10.99 4.88
N TYR A 130 -0.10 -10.47 3.69
CA TYR A 130 -1.10 -9.91 2.79
C TYR A 130 -2.08 -10.98 2.27
N THR A 131 -1.58 -12.15 1.86
CA THR A 131 -2.39 -13.21 1.25
C THR A 131 -3.06 -14.10 2.28
N SER A 132 -2.34 -14.51 3.34
CA SER A 132 -2.80 -15.54 4.29
C SER A 132 -3.52 -14.95 5.50
N ALA A 133 -3.28 -13.68 5.86
CA ALA A 133 -3.92 -13.04 7.00
C ALA A 133 -4.88 -11.91 6.56
N TYR A 134 -4.36 -10.84 5.95
CA TYR A 134 -5.17 -9.68 5.61
C TYR A 134 -6.35 -10.01 4.69
N THR A 135 -6.09 -10.67 3.56
CA THR A 135 -7.12 -10.94 2.55
C THR A 135 -8.31 -11.73 3.11
N PRO A 136 -8.12 -12.86 3.84
CA PRO A 136 -9.22 -13.60 4.43
C PRO A 136 -9.93 -12.87 5.59
N LEU A 137 -9.24 -11.95 6.28
CA LEU A 137 -9.83 -11.23 7.41
C LEU A 137 -10.81 -10.13 7.01
N LYS A 138 -10.80 -9.66 5.78
CA LYS A 138 -11.66 -8.55 5.31
C LYS A 138 -13.15 -8.80 5.50
N THR A 139 -13.59 -10.05 5.40
CA THR A 139 -15.00 -10.46 5.62
C THR A 139 -15.30 -10.81 7.06
N LYS A 140 -14.30 -10.91 7.93
CA LYS A 140 -14.46 -11.40 9.30
C LYS A 140 -14.43 -10.28 10.34
N THR A 141 -13.58 -9.27 10.15
CA THR A 141 -13.34 -8.26 11.18
C THR A 141 -12.75 -6.96 10.61
N PRO A 142 -13.12 -5.79 11.17
CA PRO A 142 -12.47 -4.52 10.87
C PRO A 142 -10.96 -4.49 11.20
N LEU A 143 -10.49 -5.36 12.10
CA LEU A 143 -9.07 -5.52 12.40
C LEU A 143 -8.25 -5.96 11.18
N SER A 144 -8.89 -6.40 10.10
CA SER A 144 -8.24 -6.68 8.83
C SER A 144 -7.40 -5.49 8.34
N VAL A 145 -7.86 -4.25 8.54
CA VAL A 145 -7.11 -3.05 8.17
C VAL A 145 -5.81 -2.94 8.97
N PHE A 146 -5.85 -3.25 10.27
CA PHE A 146 -4.65 -3.26 11.12
C PHE A 146 -3.65 -4.32 10.64
N VAL A 147 -4.12 -5.55 10.40
CA VAL A 147 -3.28 -6.64 9.88
C VAL A 147 -2.72 -6.30 8.50
N GLY A 148 -3.53 -5.69 7.62
CA GLY A 148 -3.11 -5.25 6.29
C GLY A 148 -2.14 -4.08 6.29
N ALA A 149 -2.16 -3.26 7.35
CA ALA A 149 -1.21 -2.15 7.50
C ALA A 149 0.23 -2.64 7.75
N ILE A 150 0.41 -3.85 8.30
CA ILE A 150 1.76 -4.43 8.49
C ILE A 150 2.47 -4.67 7.15
N PRO A 151 1.95 -5.52 6.23
CA PRO A 151 2.60 -5.71 4.93
C PRO A 151 2.66 -4.43 4.09
N GLY A 152 1.69 -3.53 4.24
CA GLY A 152 1.69 -2.25 3.53
C GLY A 152 2.73 -1.24 4.05
N ALA A 153 3.24 -1.40 5.28
CA ALA A 153 4.28 -0.55 5.85
C ALA A 153 5.70 -1.05 5.53
N ILE A 154 5.86 -2.33 5.20
CA ILE A 154 7.15 -2.94 4.89
C ILE A 154 7.90 -2.25 3.75
N PRO A 155 7.30 -1.83 2.62
CA PRO A 155 8.06 -1.34 1.47
C PRO A 155 8.99 -0.16 1.76
N PHE A 156 8.57 0.82 2.55
CA PHE A 156 9.41 1.97 2.86
C PHE A 156 10.60 1.59 3.75
N MET A 157 10.34 0.78 4.79
CA MET A 157 11.35 0.16 5.63
C MET A 157 12.31 -0.73 4.82
N LEU A 158 11.76 -1.54 3.91
CA LEU A 158 12.51 -2.50 3.10
C LEU A 158 13.62 -1.82 2.28
N GLY A 159 13.34 -0.61 1.78
CA GLY A 159 14.34 0.17 1.05
C GLY A 159 15.57 0.47 1.92
N TRP A 160 15.38 0.89 3.16
CA TRP A 160 16.47 1.12 4.10
C TRP A 160 17.25 -0.17 4.38
N VAL A 161 16.56 -1.26 4.69
CA VAL A 161 17.19 -2.58 4.91
C VAL A 161 17.98 -3.04 3.67
N ALA A 162 17.48 -2.77 2.47
CA ALA A 162 18.20 -3.08 1.24
C ALA A 162 19.51 -2.29 1.08
N ALA A 163 19.59 -1.11 1.67
CA ALA A 163 20.79 -0.27 1.61
C ALA A 163 21.83 -0.62 2.69
N THR A 164 21.38 -1.03 3.89
CA THR A 164 22.22 -1.10 5.09
C THR A 164 22.45 -2.54 5.58
N ASP A 165 21.61 -3.49 5.14
CA ASP A 165 21.54 -4.86 5.69
C ASP A 165 21.28 -4.88 7.21
N ASP A 166 20.62 -3.84 7.73
CA ASP A 166 20.31 -3.68 9.14
C ASP A 166 18.84 -3.32 9.37
N PHE A 167 18.31 -3.80 10.51
CA PHE A 167 16.96 -3.52 10.97
C PHE A 167 17.02 -2.88 12.36
N GLY A 168 17.10 -1.57 12.39
CA GLY A 168 17.20 -0.76 13.61
C GLY A 168 16.04 0.23 13.77
N ILE A 169 16.32 1.32 14.47
CA ILE A 169 15.35 2.38 14.75
C ILE A 169 14.95 3.14 13.48
N GLU A 170 15.86 3.29 12.52
CA GLU A 170 15.67 4.01 11.29
C GLU A 170 14.59 3.36 10.41
N PRO A 171 14.77 2.08 9.96
CA PRO A 171 13.72 1.41 9.19
C PRO A 171 12.46 1.21 10.02
N GLY A 172 12.57 1.03 11.35
CA GLY A 172 11.43 0.99 12.25
C GLY A 172 10.60 2.29 12.22
N THR A 173 11.26 3.44 12.17
CA THR A 173 10.59 4.76 12.04
C THR A 173 9.89 4.90 10.69
N LEU A 174 10.52 4.50 9.58
CA LEU A 174 9.93 4.50 8.25
C LEU A 174 8.72 3.56 8.18
N PHE A 175 8.80 2.39 8.83
CA PHE A 175 7.68 1.46 8.98
C PHE A 175 6.53 2.11 9.74
N MET A 176 6.77 2.72 10.89
CA MET A 176 5.74 3.35 11.71
C MET A 176 5.05 4.51 11.00
N LEU A 177 5.80 5.32 10.24
CA LEU A 177 5.22 6.38 9.41
C LEU A 177 4.24 5.80 8.39
N GLN A 178 4.68 4.80 7.62
CA GLN A 178 3.84 4.16 6.61
C GLN A 178 2.67 3.41 7.26
N PHE A 179 2.86 2.80 8.42
CA PHE A 179 1.85 2.07 9.17
C PHE A 179 0.70 2.99 9.62
N PHE A 180 1.00 4.10 10.31
CA PHE A 180 -0.05 5.02 10.76
C PHE A 180 -0.76 5.73 9.61
N TRP A 181 -0.02 6.07 8.54
CA TRP A 181 -0.59 6.71 7.35
C TRP A 181 -1.71 5.89 6.71
N GLN A 182 -1.61 4.57 6.72
CA GLN A 182 -2.56 3.70 6.04
C GLN A 182 -3.97 3.76 6.64
N PHE A 183 -4.12 3.99 7.93
CA PHE A 183 -5.44 3.97 8.58
C PHE A 183 -6.38 5.04 8.05
N PRO A 184 -6.07 6.35 8.10
CA PRO A 184 -6.95 7.36 7.52
C PRO A 184 -7.17 7.16 6.02
N HIS A 185 -6.17 6.65 5.30
CA HIS A 185 -6.27 6.32 3.89
C HIS A 185 -7.27 5.20 3.62
N PHE A 186 -7.13 4.05 4.27
CA PHE A 186 -8.02 2.90 4.07
C PHE A 186 -9.43 3.14 4.61
N TRP A 187 -9.57 3.85 5.72
CA TRP A 187 -10.90 4.21 6.22
C TRP A 187 -11.61 5.20 5.30
N ALA A 188 -10.89 6.13 4.71
CA ALA A 188 -11.45 6.98 3.67
C ALA A 188 -11.93 6.17 2.45
N ILE A 189 -11.14 5.19 1.99
CA ILE A 189 -11.55 4.26 0.92
C ILE A 189 -12.77 3.43 1.35
N GLY A 190 -12.72 2.83 2.54
CA GLY A 190 -13.82 2.06 3.12
C GLY A 190 -15.10 2.86 3.25
N TRP A 191 -14.98 4.18 3.49
CA TRP A 191 -16.10 5.10 3.56
C TRP A 191 -16.77 5.29 2.20
N PHE A 192 -16.04 5.73 1.18
CA PHE A 192 -16.67 6.04 -0.11
C PHE A 192 -17.01 4.81 -0.95
N LEU A 193 -16.49 3.63 -0.61
CA LEU A 193 -16.83 2.34 -1.21
C LEU A 193 -17.73 1.47 -0.31
N HIS A 194 -18.30 2.04 0.75
CA HIS A 194 -19.02 1.29 1.77
C HIS A 194 -20.10 0.38 1.18
N ASP A 195 -20.98 0.93 0.34
CA ASP A 195 -22.10 0.19 -0.24
C ASP A 195 -21.64 -0.95 -1.15
N ASP A 196 -20.54 -0.74 -1.90
CA ASP A 196 -19.98 -1.77 -2.77
C ASP A 196 -19.28 -2.86 -1.95
N TYR A 197 -18.59 -2.49 -0.88
CA TYR A 197 -17.94 -3.43 0.04
C TYR A 197 -18.94 -4.27 0.84
N GLN A 198 -20.10 -3.71 1.21
CA GLN A 198 -21.16 -4.45 1.88
C GLN A 198 -21.72 -5.60 1.01
N LYS A 199 -21.77 -5.46 -0.33
CA LYS A 199 -22.17 -6.55 -1.24
C LYS A 199 -21.26 -7.78 -1.13
N ALA A 200 -19.97 -7.55 -0.87
CA ALA A 200 -18.99 -8.64 -0.66
C ALA A 200 -18.80 -9.03 0.81
N GLY A 201 -19.54 -8.42 1.73
CA GLY A 201 -19.41 -8.66 3.17
C GLY A 201 -18.10 -8.11 3.76
N PHE A 202 -17.42 -7.16 3.10
CA PHE A 202 -16.20 -6.54 3.62
C PHE A 202 -16.51 -5.55 4.74
N ASN A 203 -15.80 -5.69 5.85
CA ASN A 203 -15.91 -4.82 7.01
C ASN A 203 -14.57 -4.10 7.25
N LEU A 204 -14.37 -2.94 6.60
CA LEU A 204 -13.11 -2.20 6.64
C LEU A 204 -13.17 -0.96 7.54
N LEU A 205 -14.35 -0.49 7.93
CA LEU A 205 -14.49 0.65 8.83
C LEU A 205 -14.36 0.19 10.29
N PRO A 206 -13.69 0.94 11.17
CA PRO A 206 -13.40 0.50 12.53
C PRO A 206 -14.65 0.22 13.38
N THR A 207 -15.75 0.96 13.13
CA THR A 207 -17.06 0.73 13.77
C THR A 207 -18.02 -0.09 12.89
N GLY A 208 -17.59 -0.50 11.70
CA GLY A 208 -18.44 -1.12 10.69
C GLY A 208 -19.39 -0.14 9.98
N LYS A 209 -19.34 1.16 10.29
CA LYS A 209 -20.30 2.16 9.82
C LYS A 209 -19.60 3.47 9.40
N GLN A 210 -20.29 4.22 8.54
CA GLN A 210 -19.95 5.60 8.20
C GLN A 210 -20.46 6.56 9.30
N ASP A 211 -19.80 6.57 10.46
CA ASP A 211 -20.20 7.34 11.61
C ASP A 211 -19.11 8.30 12.12
N LYS A 212 -19.47 9.16 13.10
CA LYS A 212 -18.54 10.12 13.69
C LYS A 212 -17.37 9.43 14.40
N ALA A 213 -17.56 8.24 14.95
CA ALA A 213 -16.50 7.52 15.64
C ALA A 213 -15.43 7.04 14.65
N THR A 214 -15.83 6.51 13.48
CA THR A 214 -14.92 6.21 12.37
C THR A 214 -14.16 7.45 11.89
N ALA A 215 -14.87 8.58 11.68
CA ALA A 215 -14.23 9.82 11.25
C ALA A 215 -13.28 10.41 12.31
N MET A 216 -13.61 10.26 13.60
CA MET A 216 -12.72 10.66 14.70
C MET A 216 -11.45 9.81 14.72
N GLN A 217 -11.54 8.50 14.51
CA GLN A 217 -10.36 7.65 14.41
C GLN A 217 -9.46 8.07 13.23
N ALA A 218 -10.05 8.45 12.08
CA ALA A 218 -9.26 8.98 10.97
C ALA A 218 -8.48 10.26 11.36
N ILE A 219 -9.07 11.15 12.17
CA ILE A 219 -8.36 12.33 12.72
C ILE A 219 -7.21 11.89 13.64
N LEU A 220 -7.48 11.02 14.61
CA LEU A 220 -6.48 10.56 15.58
C LEU A 220 -5.27 9.91 14.90
N TYR A 221 -5.51 9.02 13.93
CA TYR A 221 -4.43 8.38 13.20
C TYR A 221 -3.71 9.32 12.23
N THR A 222 -4.37 10.35 11.72
CA THR A 222 -3.70 11.43 10.98
C THR A 222 -2.75 12.21 11.89
N VAL A 223 -3.16 12.52 13.12
CA VAL A 223 -2.28 13.17 14.12
C VAL A 223 -1.07 12.30 14.42
N TRP A 224 -1.26 11.00 14.68
CA TRP A 224 -0.14 10.07 14.87
C TRP A 224 0.79 10.01 13.66
N THR A 225 0.24 10.00 12.44
CA THR A 225 1.03 10.04 11.21
C THR A 225 1.91 11.29 11.14
N ILE A 226 1.37 12.46 11.48
CA ILE A 226 2.13 13.73 11.52
C ILE A 226 3.22 13.68 12.58
N ILE A 227 2.90 13.22 13.79
CA ILE A 227 3.89 13.10 14.87
C ILE A 227 5.06 12.22 14.44
N VAL A 228 4.77 11.01 13.95
CA VAL A 228 5.82 10.07 13.52
C VAL A 228 6.66 10.66 12.37
N SER A 229 6.02 11.39 11.44
CA SER A 229 6.73 11.98 10.31
C SER A 229 7.70 13.12 10.65
N ILE A 230 7.62 13.70 11.85
CA ILE A 230 8.55 14.74 12.28
C ILE A 230 9.56 14.26 13.33
N ILE A 231 9.42 13.04 13.86
CA ILE A 231 10.32 12.49 14.89
C ILE A 231 11.80 12.58 14.49
N PRO A 232 12.22 12.35 13.23
CA PRO A 232 13.63 12.40 12.87
C PRO A 232 14.33 13.75 13.09
N VAL A 233 13.58 14.85 13.29
CA VAL A 233 14.18 16.15 13.61
C VAL A 233 14.79 16.21 15.01
N PHE A 234 14.32 15.35 15.92
CA PHE A 234 14.74 15.35 17.32
C PHE A 234 16.01 14.52 17.59
N GLY A 235 16.56 13.85 16.58
CA GLY A 235 17.79 13.06 16.71
C GLY A 235 17.63 11.72 17.45
N PHE A 236 16.40 11.23 17.67
CA PHE A 236 16.13 9.95 18.34
C PHE A 236 16.08 8.76 17.40
N THR A 237 16.27 8.98 16.12
CA THR A 237 16.07 7.98 15.06
C THR A 237 17.40 7.59 14.36
N GLY A 238 18.47 7.44 15.14
CA GLY A 238 19.77 7.00 14.63
C GLY A 238 20.27 7.89 13.48
N GLU A 239 20.64 7.27 12.36
CA GLU A 239 21.12 7.96 11.16
C GLU A 239 19.98 8.57 10.29
N LEU A 240 18.74 8.25 10.60
CA LEU A 240 17.59 8.87 9.95
C LEU A 240 17.34 10.26 10.53
N HIS A 241 17.85 11.29 9.89
CA HIS A 241 17.73 12.68 10.31
C HIS A 241 16.83 13.48 9.37
N LEU A 242 16.19 14.50 9.92
CA LEU A 242 15.42 15.51 9.19
C LEU A 242 15.83 16.90 9.70
N THR A 243 16.10 17.83 8.78
CA THR A 243 16.37 19.22 9.18
C THR A 243 15.11 19.89 9.73
N ILE A 244 15.28 20.98 10.48
CA ILE A 244 14.14 21.78 10.96
C ILE A 244 13.27 22.25 9.78
N VAL A 245 13.90 22.65 8.67
CA VAL A 245 13.18 23.07 7.46
C VAL A 245 12.36 21.92 6.87
N GLY A 246 12.96 20.74 6.71
CA GLY A 246 12.27 19.54 6.27
C GLY A 246 11.09 19.18 7.19
N ALA A 247 11.30 19.22 8.53
CA ALA A 247 10.26 18.95 9.49
C ALA A 247 9.08 19.95 9.42
N VAL A 248 9.37 21.24 9.26
CA VAL A 248 8.34 22.27 9.08
C VAL A 248 7.54 22.02 7.79
N VAL A 249 8.18 21.70 6.68
CA VAL A 249 7.51 21.39 5.41
C VAL A 249 6.61 20.17 5.57
N VAL A 250 7.12 19.07 6.15
CA VAL A 250 6.37 17.84 6.41
C VAL A 250 5.17 18.11 7.32
N PHE A 251 5.36 18.90 8.38
CA PHE A 251 4.29 19.28 9.30
C PHE A 251 3.18 20.07 8.58
N LEU A 252 3.54 21.07 7.76
CA LEU A 252 2.56 21.87 7.01
C LEU A 252 1.76 21.02 6.02
N ILE A 253 2.41 20.08 5.32
CA ILE A 253 1.72 19.12 4.44
C ILE A 253 0.78 18.24 5.28
N GLY A 254 1.21 17.84 6.48
CA GLY A 254 0.39 17.08 7.44
C GLY A 254 -0.87 17.83 7.89
N LEU A 255 -0.78 19.15 8.12
CA LEU A 255 -1.93 19.98 8.45
C LEU A 255 -2.97 20.01 7.33
N VAL A 256 -2.55 19.96 6.07
CA VAL A 256 -3.48 19.83 4.93
C VAL A 256 -4.24 18.51 4.98
N MET A 257 -3.55 17.39 5.23
CA MET A 257 -4.21 16.08 5.39
C MET A 257 -5.17 16.10 6.59
N LEU A 258 -4.76 16.68 7.72
CA LEU A 258 -5.58 16.82 8.93
C LEU A 258 -6.82 17.66 8.67
N TYR A 259 -6.72 18.74 7.90
CA TYR A 259 -7.88 19.54 7.48
C TYR A 259 -8.92 18.67 6.75
N TYR A 260 -8.52 17.80 5.83
CA TYR A 260 -9.46 16.91 5.14
C TYR A 260 -10.02 15.82 6.05
N ALA A 261 -9.29 15.35 7.05
CA ALA A 261 -9.82 14.46 8.08
C ALA A 261 -10.92 15.16 8.92
N PHE A 262 -10.72 16.43 9.29
CA PHE A 262 -11.76 17.24 9.93
C PHE A 262 -12.95 17.52 9.01
N GLN A 263 -12.74 17.71 7.70
CA GLN A 263 -13.85 17.86 6.74
C GLN A 263 -14.70 16.58 6.68
N LEU A 264 -14.08 15.40 6.73
CA LEU A 264 -14.81 14.14 6.80
C LEU A 264 -15.65 14.07 8.07
N PHE A 265 -15.09 14.39 9.24
CA PHE A 265 -15.79 14.41 10.52
C PHE A 265 -16.99 15.38 10.54
N LYS A 266 -16.84 16.57 9.93
CA LYS A 266 -17.91 17.59 9.89
C LYS A 266 -19.00 17.25 8.88
N LYS A 267 -18.62 16.81 7.68
CA LYS A 267 -19.55 16.66 6.55
C LYS A 267 -20.16 15.28 6.42
N MET A 268 -19.47 14.24 6.88
CA MET A 268 -19.91 12.84 6.82
C MET A 268 -20.34 12.41 5.39
N THR A 269 -19.65 12.88 4.36
CA THR A 269 -20.01 12.65 2.96
C THR A 269 -18.97 11.81 2.22
N VAL A 270 -19.42 11.09 1.20
CA VAL A 270 -18.56 10.36 0.24
C VAL A 270 -17.52 11.29 -0.40
N VAL A 271 -17.91 12.56 -0.70
CA VAL A 271 -17.00 13.54 -1.29
C VAL A 271 -15.86 13.88 -0.34
N ALA A 272 -16.16 14.14 0.94
CA ALA A 272 -15.16 14.43 1.94
C ALA A 272 -14.19 13.23 2.16
N ALA A 273 -14.72 12.00 2.13
CA ALA A 273 -13.89 10.79 2.21
C ALA A 273 -12.94 10.66 1.01
N ARG A 274 -13.41 10.92 -0.22
CA ARG A 274 -12.54 10.93 -1.42
C ARG A 274 -11.47 12.01 -1.33
N GLN A 275 -11.79 13.19 -0.81
CA GLN A 275 -10.81 14.27 -0.60
C GLN A 275 -9.75 13.87 0.41
N LEU A 276 -10.12 13.25 1.54
CA LEU A 276 -9.16 12.73 2.52
C LEU A 276 -8.26 11.66 1.90
N MET A 277 -8.82 10.71 1.14
CA MET A 277 -8.05 9.69 0.46
C MET A 277 -7.01 10.31 -0.49
N LEU A 278 -7.39 11.29 -1.32
CA LEU A 278 -6.47 11.97 -2.23
C LEU A 278 -5.39 12.75 -1.46
N ALA A 279 -5.78 13.49 -0.41
CA ALA A 279 -4.86 14.22 0.45
C ALA A 279 -3.84 13.29 1.10
N SER A 280 -4.26 12.09 1.53
CA SER A 280 -3.36 11.12 2.14
C SER A 280 -2.34 10.54 1.15
N VAL A 281 -2.71 10.31 -0.12
CA VAL A 281 -1.77 9.88 -1.17
C VAL A 281 -0.74 10.97 -1.47
N ILE A 282 -1.20 12.21 -1.61
CA ILE A 282 -0.31 13.36 -1.83
C ILE A 282 0.63 13.54 -0.64
N TYR A 283 0.11 13.42 0.59
CA TYR A 283 0.88 13.53 1.82
C TYR A 283 2.06 12.55 1.84
N ILE A 284 1.81 11.25 1.72
CA ILE A 284 2.88 10.25 1.85
C ILE A 284 3.91 10.38 0.73
N THR A 285 3.46 10.70 -0.49
CA THR A 285 4.36 10.92 -1.62
C THR A 285 5.28 12.11 -1.37
N LEU A 286 4.71 13.25 -0.94
CA LEU A 286 5.49 14.46 -0.66
C LEU A 286 6.44 14.28 0.53
N VAL A 287 6.00 13.60 1.60
CA VAL A 287 6.87 13.30 2.75
C VAL A 287 8.08 12.49 2.33
N GLN A 288 7.91 11.44 1.53
CA GLN A 288 9.02 10.63 1.02
C GLN A 288 9.97 11.44 0.15
N ILE A 289 9.44 12.33 -0.71
CA ILE A 289 10.25 13.23 -1.53
C ILE A 289 11.03 14.22 -0.66
N VAL A 290 10.36 14.86 0.32
CA VAL A 290 11.00 15.82 1.24
C VAL A 290 12.12 15.14 2.02
N TYR A 291 11.90 13.94 2.55
CA TYR A 291 12.92 13.19 3.28
C TYR A 291 14.17 12.94 2.42
N VAL A 292 13.95 12.46 1.18
CA VAL A 292 15.05 12.19 0.25
C VAL A 292 15.78 13.48 -0.11
N LEU A 293 15.06 14.55 -0.46
CA LEU A 293 15.68 15.85 -0.81
C LEU A 293 16.44 16.44 0.38
N ASP A 294 15.86 16.39 1.59
CA ASP A 294 16.48 16.89 2.81
C ASP A 294 17.82 16.18 3.09
N LYS A 295 17.89 14.87 2.86
CA LYS A 295 19.13 14.10 2.98
C LYS A 295 20.21 14.56 2.00
N PHE A 296 19.87 14.83 0.75
CA PHE A 296 20.84 15.18 -0.31
C PHE A 296 21.24 16.67 -0.30
N ILE A 297 20.50 17.53 0.40
CA ILE A 297 20.79 18.96 0.53
C ILE A 297 21.62 19.25 1.78
N ARG A 298 21.53 18.42 2.80
CA ARG A 298 22.40 18.46 4.00
C ARG A 298 23.84 18.24 3.61
#